data_59060eaa0bf8c36005eac5ecd298580f
#
_entry.id   59060eaa0bf8c36005eac5ecd298580f
#
_cell.length_a   1.000
_cell.length_b   1.000
_cell.length_c   1.000
_cell.angle_alpha   90.00
_cell.angle_beta   90.00
_cell.angle_gamma   90.00
#
_symmetry.space_group_name_H-M   'P 1'
#
loop_
_entity.id
_entity.type
_entity.pdbx_description
1 polymer ?
#
loop_
_entity_poly.entity_id
_entity_poly.type
_entity_poly.pdbx_seq_one_letter_code
_entity_poly.pdbx_strand_id
1 'polypeptide(L)'
;SGRPFWFGDAPRTSRNRCNLALKIIGAGFGRTGTHSLKSALELLGFGPCHHMYEVRRSAEQIAFWTAAAQGEAVDWDLGFAGFEAQVDWPAAHYWQALAAHFPEAKVILTTRDPETWYASISRTILPASELGRTEDPDPMGRAGSDLIYKIALQQIFGGRLADKAHALTVYAAHLQKVRD
;
A
#
# COMPACT_ATOMS: atom_id res chain seq x y z
N SER A 1 -23.45 -61.02 7.81
CA SER A 1 -22.39 -60.28 8.48
C SER A 1 -22.13 -58.99 7.73
N GLY A 2 -22.73 -57.91 8.26
CA GLY A 2 -22.78 -56.59 7.65
C GLY A 2 -21.49 -55.83 7.78
N ARG A 3 -21.12 -55.14 6.71
CA ARG A 3 -20.14 -54.00 6.77
C ARG A 3 -20.92 -52.73 7.10
N PRO A 4 -20.42 -51.87 8.00
CA PRO A 4 -21.03 -50.56 8.24
C PRO A 4 -20.62 -49.57 7.16
N PHE A 5 -21.63 -48.94 6.60
CA PHE A 5 -21.68 -47.93 5.58
C PHE A 5 -21.51 -46.55 6.26
N TRP A 6 -20.33 -45.99 6.40
CA TRP A 6 -20.09 -44.60 6.75
C TRP A 6 -18.68 -44.14 6.40
N PHE A 7 -18.45 -43.80 5.13
CA PHE A 7 -17.51 -42.74 4.75
C PHE A 7 -18.10 -42.07 3.52
N GLY A 8 -18.97 -41.11 3.79
CA GLY A 8 -19.36 -40.15 2.79
C GLY A 8 -18.19 -39.22 2.59
N ASP A 9 -17.61 -39.23 1.40
CA ASP A 9 -16.73 -38.17 0.93
C ASP A 9 -17.49 -36.86 1.00
N ALA A 10 -17.15 -36.00 2.00
CA ALA A 10 -17.57 -34.64 1.99
C ALA A 10 -16.96 -33.98 0.75
N PRO A 11 -17.75 -33.31 -0.11
CA PRO A 11 -17.19 -32.58 -1.21
C PRO A 11 -16.24 -31.51 -0.62
N ARG A 12 -14.97 -31.60 -0.95
CA ARG A 12 -14.05 -30.51 -0.82
C ARG A 12 -14.62 -29.38 -1.66
N THR A 13 -15.40 -28.51 -1.04
CA THR A 13 -15.69 -27.22 -1.63
C THR A 13 -14.36 -26.53 -1.83
N SER A 14 -13.85 -26.57 -3.04
CA SER A 14 -12.89 -25.61 -3.53
C SER A 14 -13.54 -24.25 -3.27
N ARG A 15 -13.16 -23.59 -2.18
CA ARG A 15 -13.39 -22.16 -2.07
C ARG A 15 -12.68 -21.59 -3.29
N ASN A 16 -13.46 -21.25 -4.32
CA ASN A 16 -13.07 -20.30 -5.32
C ASN A 16 -12.52 -19.11 -4.52
N ARG A 17 -11.20 -19.00 -4.42
CA ARG A 17 -10.59 -17.72 -4.18
C ARG A 17 -10.96 -16.93 -5.44
N CYS A 18 -12.05 -16.19 -5.39
CA CYS A 18 -12.23 -15.10 -6.31
C CYS A 18 -10.97 -14.28 -6.18
N ASN A 19 -10.14 -14.32 -7.20
CA ASN A 19 -9.01 -13.44 -7.34
C ASN A 19 -9.65 -12.06 -7.53
N LEU A 20 -9.86 -11.34 -6.41
CA LEU A 20 -10.43 -10.01 -6.44
C LEU A 20 -9.34 -9.12 -7.04
N ALA A 21 -9.45 -8.84 -8.34
CA ALA A 21 -8.58 -7.86 -8.97
C ALA A 21 -8.85 -6.47 -8.38
N LEU A 22 -7.82 -5.64 -8.24
CA LEU A 22 -8.00 -4.27 -7.82
C LEU A 22 -8.97 -3.54 -8.77
N LYS A 23 -9.98 -2.90 -8.19
CA LYS A 23 -10.93 -2.02 -8.88
C LYS A 23 -10.53 -0.55 -8.77
N ILE A 24 -9.84 -0.20 -7.68
CA ILE A 24 -9.42 1.18 -7.38
C ILE A 24 -7.94 1.20 -7.03
N ILE A 25 -7.21 2.09 -7.68
CA ILE A 25 -5.80 2.39 -7.44
C ILE A 25 -5.68 3.83 -6.93
N GLY A 26 -5.38 4.01 -5.65
CA GLY A 26 -5.09 5.31 -5.07
C GLY A 26 -3.64 5.71 -5.36
N ALA A 27 -3.45 6.75 -6.17
CA ALA A 27 -2.14 7.28 -6.53
C ALA A 27 -1.69 8.45 -5.64
N GLY A 28 -2.53 8.88 -4.68
CA GLY A 28 -2.18 9.96 -3.76
C GLY A 28 -1.12 9.56 -2.75
N PHE A 29 -0.14 10.43 -2.53
CA PHE A 29 0.87 10.22 -1.50
C PHE A 29 0.28 10.18 -0.09
N GLY A 30 0.98 9.57 0.83
CA GLY A 30 0.64 9.62 2.25
C GLY A 30 0.39 11.06 2.72
N ARG A 31 -0.50 11.25 3.68
CA ARG A 31 -0.94 12.54 4.25
C ARG A 31 -1.85 13.39 3.35
N THR A 32 -2.34 12.86 2.24
CA THR A 32 -3.35 13.52 1.38
C THR A 32 -4.79 13.11 1.72
N GLY A 33 -5.03 12.45 2.86
CA GLY A 33 -6.35 11.97 3.26
C GLY A 33 -6.61 10.50 2.87
N THR A 34 -5.56 9.72 2.66
CA THR A 34 -5.62 8.32 2.24
C THR A 34 -6.44 7.43 3.19
N HIS A 35 -6.35 7.65 4.51
CA HIS A 35 -7.15 6.91 5.49
C HIS A 35 -8.66 7.21 5.34
N SER A 36 -9.04 8.46 5.13
CA SER A 36 -10.44 8.84 4.89
C SER A 36 -10.95 8.23 3.58
N LEU A 37 -10.11 8.21 2.53
CA LEU A 37 -10.43 7.57 1.27
C LEU A 37 -10.61 6.06 1.45
N LYS A 38 -9.72 5.38 2.19
CA LYS A 38 -9.88 3.97 2.54
C LYS A 38 -11.26 3.69 3.15
N SER A 39 -11.61 4.43 4.20
CA SER A 39 -12.90 4.25 4.88
C SER A 39 -14.07 4.49 3.95
N ALA A 40 -14.00 5.51 3.10
CA ALA A 40 -15.06 5.81 2.12
C ALA A 40 -15.21 4.69 1.08
N LEU A 41 -14.10 4.15 0.56
CA LEU A 41 -14.13 3.06 -0.41
C LEU A 41 -14.74 1.79 0.19
N GLU A 42 -14.39 1.46 1.43
CA GLU A 42 -14.96 0.31 2.14
C GLU A 42 -16.46 0.46 2.37
N LEU A 43 -16.93 1.67 2.75
CA LEU A 43 -18.35 1.98 2.91
C LEU A 43 -19.12 1.90 1.58
N LEU A 44 -18.47 2.24 0.47
CA LEU A 44 -19.04 2.17 -0.88
C LEU A 44 -18.99 0.75 -1.49
N GLY A 45 -18.46 -0.24 -0.79
CA GLY A 45 -18.38 -1.62 -1.25
C GLY A 45 -17.16 -1.96 -2.10
N PHE A 46 -16.11 -1.11 -2.09
CA PHE A 46 -14.80 -1.37 -2.72
C PHE A 46 -13.78 -1.87 -1.69
N GLY A 47 -14.21 -2.64 -0.73
CA GLY A 47 -13.35 -3.20 0.30
C GLY A 47 -13.19 -4.72 0.21
N PRO A 48 -12.19 -5.26 0.89
CA PRO A 48 -11.19 -4.55 1.72
C PRO A 48 -10.27 -3.64 0.93
N CYS A 49 -9.84 -2.53 1.55
CA CYS A 49 -8.93 -1.57 0.93
C CYS A 49 -7.54 -1.65 1.57
N HIS A 50 -6.54 -1.97 0.76
CA HIS A 50 -5.13 -2.00 1.19
C HIS A 50 -4.62 -0.60 1.52
N HIS A 51 -3.83 -0.50 2.59
CA HIS A 51 -3.24 0.74 3.12
C HIS A 51 -1.99 0.38 3.92
N MET A 52 -1.14 1.32 4.27
CA MET A 52 0.03 1.07 5.13
C MET A 52 -0.31 0.36 6.45
N TYR A 53 -1.53 0.52 6.94
CA TYR A 53 -1.97 -0.18 8.16
C TYR A 53 -2.02 -1.70 7.98
N GLU A 54 -2.45 -2.19 6.82
CA GLU A 54 -2.47 -3.62 6.48
C GLU A 54 -1.05 -4.15 6.33
N VAL A 55 -0.16 -3.37 5.71
CA VAL A 55 1.25 -3.72 5.57
C VAL A 55 1.92 -3.92 6.93
N ARG A 56 1.74 -2.95 7.84
CA ARG A 56 2.37 -3.00 9.18
C ARG A 56 1.84 -4.12 10.09
N ARG A 57 0.77 -4.80 9.71
CA ARG A 57 0.15 -5.89 10.48
C ARG A 57 0.41 -7.28 9.91
N SER A 58 1.13 -7.37 8.78
CA SER A 58 1.39 -8.64 8.10
C SER A 58 2.86 -8.77 7.72
N ALA A 59 3.52 -9.80 8.24
CA ALA A 59 4.91 -10.11 7.88
C ALA A 59 5.04 -10.43 6.38
N GLU A 60 4.01 -11.08 5.80
CA GLU A 60 3.96 -11.40 4.37
C GLU A 60 3.89 -10.11 3.54
N GLN A 61 3.09 -9.14 3.95
CA GLN A 61 3.00 -7.85 3.26
C GLN A 61 4.31 -7.06 3.38
N ILE A 62 4.95 -7.05 4.54
CA ILE A 62 6.27 -6.41 4.71
C ILE A 62 7.29 -7.07 3.79
N ALA A 63 7.34 -8.41 3.75
CA ALA A 63 8.25 -9.14 2.88
C ALA A 63 7.99 -8.85 1.39
N PHE A 64 6.74 -8.88 0.96
CA PHE A 64 6.31 -8.56 -0.40
C PHE A 64 6.77 -7.16 -0.84
N TRP A 65 6.47 -6.14 -0.04
CA TRP A 65 6.84 -4.76 -0.36
C TRP A 65 8.35 -4.51 -0.24
N THR A 66 9.05 -5.27 0.60
CA THR A 66 10.51 -5.22 0.70
C THR A 66 11.14 -5.74 -0.59
N ALA A 67 10.67 -6.86 -1.12
CA ALA A 67 11.11 -7.41 -2.41
C ALA A 67 10.86 -6.41 -3.55
N ALA A 68 9.64 -5.85 -3.63
CA ALA A 68 9.30 -4.80 -4.60
C ALA A 68 10.23 -3.57 -4.49
N ALA A 69 10.55 -3.13 -3.26
CA ALA A 69 11.46 -2.02 -3.01
C ALA A 69 12.93 -2.33 -3.34
N GLN A 70 13.29 -3.60 -3.44
CA GLN A 70 14.61 -4.06 -3.91
C GLN A 70 14.69 -4.17 -5.43
N GLY A 71 13.58 -3.96 -6.13
CA GLY A 71 13.49 -4.09 -7.59
C GLY A 71 13.30 -5.52 -8.05
N GLU A 72 12.94 -6.42 -7.14
CA GLU A 72 12.63 -7.80 -7.49
C GLU A 72 11.27 -7.87 -8.23
N ALA A 73 11.15 -8.82 -9.14
CA ALA A 73 9.86 -9.11 -9.76
C ALA A 73 8.90 -9.70 -8.72
N VAL A 74 7.74 -9.04 -8.55
CA VAL A 74 6.70 -9.46 -7.60
C VAL A 74 5.41 -9.78 -8.35
N ASP A 75 4.63 -10.70 -7.79
CA ASP A 75 3.29 -11.02 -8.28
C ASP A 75 2.27 -10.07 -7.64
N TRP A 76 1.77 -9.09 -8.42
CA TRP A 76 0.79 -8.11 -7.94
C TRP A 76 -0.54 -8.75 -7.54
N ASP A 77 -0.98 -9.83 -8.20
CA ASP A 77 -2.19 -10.56 -7.81
C ASP A 77 -2.05 -11.17 -6.43
N LEU A 78 -0.88 -11.70 -6.12
CA LEU A 78 -0.56 -12.24 -4.79
C LEU A 78 -0.47 -11.12 -3.74
N GLY A 79 0.18 -10.01 -4.07
CA GLY A 79 0.34 -8.86 -3.18
C GLY A 79 -0.98 -8.21 -2.76
N PHE A 80 -1.97 -8.25 -3.64
CA PHE A 80 -3.30 -7.70 -3.39
C PHE A 80 -4.40 -8.76 -3.23
N ALA A 81 -4.02 -10.03 -2.99
CA ALA A 81 -4.99 -11.09 -2.79
C ALA A 81 -5.96 -10.76 -1.64
N GLY A 82 -7.25 -10.64 -1.96
CA GLY A 82 -8.31 -10.29 -1.00
C GLY A 82 -8.60 -8.79 -0.86
N PHE A 83 -7.95 -7.93 -1.64
CA PHE A 83 -8.22 -6.49 -1.69
C PHE A 83 -8.89 -6.10 -3.01
N GLU A 84 -9.85 -5.20 -2.96
CA GLU A 84 -10.52 -4.61 -4.13
C GLU A 84 -10.04 -3.18 -4.43
N ALA A 85 -9.43 -2.55 -3.45
CA ALA A 85 -8.89 -1.21 -3.57
C ALA A 85 -7.54 -1.10 -2.88
N GLN A 86 -6.72 -0.14 -3.29
CA GLN A 86 -5.52 0.25 -2.57
C GLN A 86 -5.40 1.76 -2.51
N VAL A 87 -4.85 2.27 -1.42
CA VAL A 87 -4.51 3.68 -1.20
C VAL A 87 -3.24 3.77 -0.35
N ASP A 88 -2.59 4.93 -0.35
CA ASP A 88 -1.40 5.19 0.47
C ASP A 88 -0.14 4.46 0.01
N TRP A 89 0.97 4.78 0.65
CA TRP A 89 2.22 4.03 0.50
C TRP A 89 2.09 2.64 1.14
N PRO A 90 2.87 1.66 0.67
CA PRO A 90 3.85 1.70 -0.44
C PRO A 90 3.21 1.70 -1.84
N ALA A 91 1.96 1.24 -1.96
CA ALA A 91 1.30 0.97 -3.24
C ALA A 91 1.17 2.21 -4.15
N ALA A 92 0.94 3.39 -3.59
CA ALA A 92 0.86 4.64 -4.36
C ALA A 92 2.16 4.99 -5.11
N HIS A 93 3.33 4.48 -4.68
CA HIS A 93 4.57 4.62 -5.43
C HIS A 93 4.56 3.82 -6.75
N TYR A 94 3.91 2.66 -6.72
CA TYR A 94 3.85 1.72 -7.84
C TYR A 94 2.58 1.88 -8.70
N TRP A 95 1.83 2.98 -8.55
CA TRP A 95 0.53 3.17 -9.19
C TRP A 95 0.53 2.90 -10.70
N GLN A 96 1.60 3.27 -11.43
CA GLN A 96 1.71 3.03 -12.87
C GLN A 96 1.84 1.54 -13.20
N ALA A 97 2.67 0.81 -12.44
CA ALA A 97 2.80 -0.63 -12.61
C ALA A 97 1.48 -1.35 -12.27
N LEU A 98 0.79 -0.89 -11.24
CA LEU A 98 -0.53 -1.40 -10.86
C LEU A 98 -1.58 -1.09 -11.92
N ALA A 99 -1.62 0.12 -12.48
CA ALA A 99 -2.55 0.48 -13.54
C ALA A 99 -2.30 -0.33 -14.83
N ALA A 100 -1.04 -0.64 -15.12
CA ALA A 100 -0.70 -1.51 -16.25
C ALA A 100 -1.09 -2.97 -16.00
N HIS A 101 -0.98 -3.46 -14.77
CA HIS A 101 -1.32 -4.84 -14.39
C HIS A 101 -2.84 -5.04 -14.23
N PHE A 102 -3.56 -4.03 -13.70
CA PHE A 102 -5.01 -4.03 -13.50
C PHE A 102 -5.67 -2.96 -14.40
N PRO A 103 -5.76 -3.16 -15.71
CA PRO A 103 -6.18 -2.11 -16.67
C PRO A 103 -7.63 -1.65 -16.48
N GLU A 104 -8.48 -2.46 -15.85
CA GLU A 104 -9.87 -2.09 -15.54
C GLU A 104 -10.01 -1.25 -14.27
N ALA A 105 -8.94 -1.16 -13.45
CA ALA A 105 -8.97 -0.39 -12.22
C ALA A 105 -9.03 1.13 -12.51
N LYS A 106 -9.77 1.85 -11.68
CA LYS A 106 -9.83 3.32 -11.73
C LYS A 106 -8.75 3.93 -10.86
N VAL A 107 -7.99 4.86 -11.41
CA VAL A 107 -6.97 5.60 -10.66
C VAL A 107 -7.62 6.81 -9.98
N ILE A 108 -7.43 6.93 -8.67
CA ILE A 108 -7.89 8.07 -7.86
C ILE A 108 -6.69 8.80 -7.29
N LEU A 109 -6.63 10.11 -7.53
CA LEU A 109 -5.60 10.99 -6.98
C LEU A 109 -6.17 11.83 -5.84
N THR A 110 -5.77 11.54 -4.60
CA THR A 110 -5.98 12.46 -3.48
C THR A 110 -4.90 13.52 -3.45
N THR A 111 -5.31 14.76 -3.25
CA THR A 111 -4.39 15.90 -3.18
C THR A 111 -4.60 16.68 -1.90
N ARG A 112 -3.60 17.45 -1.53
CA ARG A 112 -3.63 18.40 -0.43
C ARG A 112 -2.85 19.63 -0.82
N ASP A 113 -3.18 20.79 -0.24
CA ASP A 113 -2.35 21.99 -0.36
C ASP A 113 -0.88 21.66 -0.03
N PRO A 114 0.08 22.01 -0.90
CA PRO A 114 1.48 21.58 -0.76
C PRO A 114 2.12 21.97 0.57
N GLU A 115 1.85 23.17 1.06
CA GLU A 115 2.41 23.66 2.33
C GLU A 115 1.85 22.87 3.52
N THR A 116 0.55 22.64 3.52
CA THR A 116 -0.13 21.85 4.55
C THR A 116 0.26 20.38 4.48
N TRP A 117 0.48 19.84 3.28
CA TRP A 117 0.99 18.49 3.08
C TRP A 117 2.38 18.36 3.68
N TYR A 118 3.31 19.27 3.33
CA TYR A 118 4.67 19.24 3.86
C TYR A 118 4.70 19.38 5.38
N ALA A 119 3.92 20.30 5.93
CA ALA A 119 3.80 20.46 7.37
C ALA A 119 3.28 19.19 8.08
N SER A 120 2.44 18.40 7.42
CA SER A 120 1.96 17.13 7.96
C SER A 120 3.02 16.04 7.89
N ILE A 121 3.68 15.85 6.73
CA ILE A 121 4.64 14.77 6.53
C ILE A 121 5.90 14.95 7.37
N SER A 122 6.39 16.18 7.49
CA SER A 122 7.59 16.51 8.29
C SER A 122 7.39 16.29 9.79
N ARG A 123 6.15 16.39 10.28
CA ARG A 123 5.83 16.16 11.70
C ARG A 123 5.44 14.72 12.00
N THR A 124 5.16 13.89 11.00
CA THR A 124 4.64 12.52 11.23
C THR A 124 5.51 11.46 10.58
N ILE A 125 5.52 11.38 9.25
CA ILE A 125 6.18 10.29 8.53
C ILE A 125 7.70 10.38 8.64
N LEU A 126 8.27 11.58 8.50
CA LEU A 126 9.71 11.77 8.57
C LEU A 126 10.27 11.27 9.92
N PRO A 127 9.89 11.80 11.08
CA PRO A 127 10.42 11.30 12.35
C PRO A 127 10.02 9.85 12.64
N ALA A 128 8.80 9.43 12.31
CA ALA A 128 8.36 8.06 12.58
C ALA A 128 9.14 7.03 11.75
N SER A 129 9.53 7.34 10.52
CA SER A 129 10.34 6.44 9.71
C SER A 129 11.81 6.44 10.12
N GLU A 130 12.35 7.55 10.60
CA GLU A 130 13.75 7.62 11.06
C GLU A 130 13.93 6.93 12.42
N LEU A 131 13.14 7.32 13.42
CA LEU A 131 13.23 6.78 14.78
C LEU A 131 12.69 5.34 14.85
N GLY A 132 11.59 5.05 14.17
CA GLY A 132 10.96 3.72 14.22
C GLY A 132 11.83 2.59 13.70
N ARG A 133 12.81 2.87 12.83
CA ARG A 133 13.77 1.87 12.35
C ARG A 133 14.72 1.37 13.44
N THR A 134 15.04 2.21 14.40
CA THR A 134 16.06 1.95 15.41
C THR A 134 15.50 1.79 16.82
N GLU A 135 14.41 2.49 17.14
CA GLU A 135 13.91 2.63 18.50
C GLU A 135 12.61 1.87 18.77
N ASP A 136 11.87 1.43 17.73
CA ASP A 136 10.65 0.65 17.91
C ASP A 136 11.01 -0.72 18.55
N PRO A 137 10.45 -1.06 19.72
CA PRO A 137 10.73 -2.33 20.37
C PRO A 137 10.19 -3.53 19.58
N ASP A 138 9.13 -3.33 18.78
CA ASP A 138 8.55 -4.38 17.95
C ASP A 138 9.36 -4.58 16.65
N PRO A 139 9.88 -5.79 16.37
CA PRO A 139 10.57 -6.08 15.12
C PRO A 139 9.74 -5.79 13.85
N MET A 140 8.43 -6.04 13.92
CA MET A 140 7.52 -5.75 12.79
C MET A 140 7.33 -4.25 12.61
N GLY A 141 7.24 -3.50 13.70
CA GLY A 141 7.21 -2.04 13.70
C GLY A 141 8.48 -1.45 13.06
N ARG A 142 9.66 -1.98 13.43
CA ARG A 142 10.94 -1.58 12.79
C ARG A 142 10.95 -1.88 11.30
N ALA A 143 10.56 -3.09 10.90
CA ALA A 143 10.53 -3.49 9.49
C ALA A 143 9.57 -2.63 8.65
N GLY A 144 8.40 -2.30 9.20
CA GLY A 144 7.44 -1.37 8.57
C GLY A 144 8.01 0.05 8.44
N SER A 145 8.74 0.53 9.43
CA SER A 145 9.39 1.84 9.41
C SER A 145 10.55 1.88 8.41
N ASP A 146 11.33 0.80 8.33
CA ASP A 146 12.42 0.65 7.35
C ASP A 146 11.88 0.62 5.91
N LEU A 147 10.78 -0.07 5.69
CA LEU A 147 10.11 -0.12 4.39
C LEU A 147 9.68 1.29 3.93
N ILE A 148 9.05 2.07 4.81
CA ILE A 148 8.64 3.45 4.48
C ILE A 148 9.85 4.36 4.28
N TYR A 149 10.88 4.22 5.08
CA TYR A 149 12.13 4.95 4.89
C TYR A 149 12.72 4.66 3.50
N LYS A 150 12.80 3.40 3.11
CA LYS A 150 13.33 2.98 1.81
C LYS A 150 12.50 3.49 0.63
N ILE A 151 11.19 3.31 0.66
CA ILE A 151 10.31 3.70 -0.45
C ILE A 151 10.07 5.21 -0.45
N ALA A 152 9.52 5.76 0.64
CA ALA A 152 9.14 7.15 0.65
C ALA A 152 10.38 8.06 0.71
N LEU A 153 11.25 7.91 1.72
CA LEU A 153 12.34 8.85 1.89
C LEU A 153 13.43 8.68 0.83
N GLN A 154 13.86 7.44 0.55
CA GLN A 154 14.96 7.23 -0.38
C GLN A 154 14.53 7.20 -1.84
N GLN A 155 13.58 6.34 -2.22
CA GLN A 155 13.24 6.17 -3.65
C GLN A 155 12.42 7.35 -4.20
N ILE A 156 11.44 7.86 -3.45
CA ILE A 156 10.59 8.96 -3.93
C ILE A 156 11.31 10.31 -3.78
N PHE A 157 11.88 10.59 -2.60
CA PHE A 157 12.46 11.90 -2.29
C PHE A 157 13.99 11.94 -2.35
N GLY A 158 14.67 10.86 -2.78
CA GLY A 158 16.12 10.81 -2.91
C GLY A 158 16.86 11.08 -1.60
N GLY A 159 16.30 10.71 -0.45
CA GLY A 159 16.85 11.00 0.88
C GLY A 159 16.69 12.45 1.33
N ARG A 160 15.99 13.28 0.57
CA ARG A 160 15.90 14.74 0.79
C ARG A 160 14.50 15.21 1.21
N LEU A 161 13.71 14.37 1.86
CA LEU A 161 12.36 14.76 2.32
C LEU A 161 12.41 15.92 3.34
N ALA A 162 13.47 16.04 4.11
CA ALA A 162 13.66 17.15 5.06
C ALA A 162 13.92 18.51 4.35
N ASP A 163 14.40 18.49 3.10
CA ASP A 163 14.52 19.69 2.26
C ASP A 163 13.12 20.03 1.70
N LYS A 164 12.49 21.04 2.29
CA LYS A 164 11.12 21.44 1.93
C LYS A 164 10.95 21.77 0.46
N ALA A 165 11.87 22.55 -0.11
CA ALA A 165 11.77 22.99 -1.50
C ALA A 165 11.85 21.78 -2.46
N HIS A 166 12.77 20.87 -2.20
CA HIS A 166 12.87 19.60 -2.94
C HIS A 166 11.61 18.74 -2.78
N ALA A 167 11.14 18.56 -1.54
CA ALA A 167 9.95 17.74 -1.27
C ALA A 167 8.70 18.28 -1.98
N LEU A 168 8.50 19.61 -1.98
CA LEU A 168 7.39 20.23 -2.70
C LEU A 168 7.52 20.09 -4.22
N THR A 169 8.73 20.17 -4.77
CA THR A 169 8.98 19.93 -6.20
C THR A 169 8.64 18.50 -6.59
N VAL A 170 9.08 17.50 -5.82
CA VAL A 170 8.76 16.09 -6.07
C VAL A 170 7.26 15.84 -5.94
N TYR A 171 6.61 16.42 -4.94
CA TYR A 171 5.17 16.30 -4.76
C TYR A 171 4.40 16.87 -5.94
N ALA A 172 4.72 18.09 -6.39
CA ALA A 172 4.09 18.72 -7.55
C ALA A 172 4.29 17.92 -8.83
N ALA A 173 5.50 17.43 -9.08
CA ALA A 173 5.80 16.57 -10.23
C ALA A 173 5.00 15.26 -10.21
N HIS A 174 4.83 14.65 -9.03
CA HIS A 174 3.99 13.46 -8.88
C HIS A 174 2.52 13.77 -9.21
N LEU A 175 1.96 14.85 -8.68
CA LEU A 175 0.58 15.24 -8.98
C LEU A 175 0.35 15.46 -10.49
N GLN A 176 1.32 16.10 -11.16
CA GLN A 176 1.24 16.32 -12.60
C GLN A 176 1.29 14.98 -13.34
N LYS A 177 2.24 14.11 -13.01
CA LYS A 177 2.42 12.80 -13.65
C LYS A 177 1.19 11.88 -13.55
N VAL A 178 0.39 12.00 -12.49
CA VAL A 178 -0.84 11.22 -12.34
C VAL A 178 -2.00 11.82 -13.15
N ARG A 179 -1.97 13.13 -13.42
CA ARG A 179 -3.02 13.83 -14.21
C ARG A 179 -2.86 13.67 -15.72
N ASP A 180 -1.61 13.50 -16.18
CA ASP A 180 -1.26 13.28 -17.60
C ASP A 180 -1.56 11.84 -18.05
#